data_0efafcb2ed69325e38c23e302093b352
#
_entry.id   0efafcb2ed69325e38c23e302093b352
#
_cell.length_a   1.000
_cell.length_b   1.000
_cell.length_c   1.000
_cell.angle_alpha   90.00
_cell.angle_beta   90.00
_cell.angle_gamma   90.00
#
_symmetry.space_group_name_H-M   'P 1'
#
loop_
_entity.id
_entity.type
_entity.pdbx_description
1 polymer ?
#
loop_
_entity_poly.entity_id
_entity_poly.type
_entity_poly.pdbx_seq_one_letter_code
_entity_poly.pdbx_strand_id
1 'polypeptide(L)'
;GSEMCIRDSIPFDEEKYKKAIGVKALFGEKGYSTLERNSCRPSFDVCGIWGGYTGEGSKTVLPSKAYAKVSCRLVPHQDHEKISKLFEEYIARVAPAYVKVRVTPKHGGQGYVCPIDLPAYKAAEEAVAVAFGKRPLAVRRGGSIPIISTFEQVLGIKTVLMGFGLEQNAIHSPNESCTLDFFYKGIELSLI
;
A
#
# COMPACT_ATOMS: atom_id res chain seq x y z
N GLY A 1 -0.95 -14.38 -15.96
CA GLY A 1 -2.12 -15.18 -15.51
C GLY A 1 -2.73 -14.70 -14.20
N SER A 2 -1.90 -14.22 -13.24
CA SER A 2 -2.39 -13.81 -11.92
C SER A 2 -3.08 -12.43 -11.89
N GLU A 3 -2.77 -11.55 -12.81
CA GLU A 3 -3.38 -10.21 -12.88
C GLU A 3 -4.83 -10.24 -13.42
N MET A 4 -5.12 -11.17 -14.33
CA MET A 4 -6.48 -11.38 -14.81
C MET A 4 -7.43 -11.89 -13.71
N CYS A 5 -6.95 -12.69 -12.76
CA CYS A 5 -7.77 -13.16 -11.65
C CYS A 5 -8.24 -12.03 -10.72
N ILE A 6 -7.44 -11.00 -10.49
CA ILE A 6 -7.81 -9.86 -9.65
C ILE A 6 -8.89 -9.01 -10.34
N ARG A 7 -8.76 -8.80 -11.62
CA ARG A 7 -9.68 -7.96 -12.42
C ARG A 7 -11.09 -8.53 -12.47
N ASP A 8 -11.22 -9.85 -12.67
CA ASP A 8 -12.49 -10.48 -12.98
C ASP A 8 -13.16 -11.18 -11.79
N SER A 9 -12.43 -11.40 -10.69
CA SER A 9 -12.91 -12.18 -9.55
C SER A 9 -13.49 -11.33 -8.41
N ILE A 10 -13.20 -10.03 -8.37
CA ILE A 10 -13.69 -9.11 -7.33
C ILE A 10 -14.69 -8.16 -7.97
N PRO A 11 -15.99 -8.26 -7.62
CA PRO A 11 -16.95 -7.29 -8.10
C PRO A 11 -16.61 -5.91 -7.54
N PHE A 12 -16.46 -4.92 -8.41
CA PHE A 12 -16.16 -3.55 -8.05
C PHE A 12 -17.15 -2.60 -8.69
N ASP A 13 -17.89 -1.89 -7.85
CA ASP A 13 -18.82 -0.85 -8.24
C ASP A 13 -18.17 0.53 -8.03
N GLU A 14 -17.73 1.14 -9.13
CA GLU A 14 -17.02 2.41 -9.12
C GLU A 14 -17.89 3.56 -8.58
N GLU A 15 -19.20 3.58 -8.90
CA GLU A 15 -20.09 4.63 -8.43
C GLU A 15 -20.33 4.54 -6.93
N LYS A 16 -20.53 3.33 -6.42
CA LYS A 16 -20.62 3.08 -4.98
C LYS A 16 -19.34 3.46 -4.26
N TYR A 17 -18.18 3.13 -4.84
CA TYR A 17 -16.88 3.48 -4.28
C TYR A 17 -16.67 5.00 -4.23
N LYS A 18 -16.93 5.73 -5.34
CA LYS A 18 -16.86 7.21 -5.37
C LYS A 18 -17.74 7.85 -4.30
N LYS A 19 -18.96 7.35 -4.16
CA LYS A 19 -19.88 7.82 -3.14
C LYS A 19 -19.37 7.56 -1.72
N ALA A 20 -18.80 6.39 -1.47
CA ALA A 20 -18.27 6.01 -0.15
C ALA A 20 -17.09 6.88 0.29
N ILE A 21 -16.20 7.24 -0.64
CA ILE A 21 -15.04 8.10 -0.36
C ILE A 21 -15.31 9.60 -0.57
N GLY A 22 -16.53 9.98 -1.00
CA GLY A 22 -16.95 11.37 -1.12
C GLY A 22 -16.32 12.15 -2.27
N VAL A 23 -15.92 11.49 -3.38
CA VAL A 23 -15.27 12.13 -4.52
C VAL A 23 -16.18 12.12 -5.76
N LYS A 24 -16.03 13.12 -6.63
CA LYS A 24 -16.78 13.21 -7.88
C LYS A 24 -16.18 12.38 -9.01
N ALA A 25 -14.86 12.18 -8.98
CA ALA A 25 -14.13 11.42 -9.99
C ALA A 25 -12.94 10.67 -9.36
N LEU A 26 -12.58 9.55 -9.94
CA LEU A 26 -11.37 8.81 -9.58
C LEU A 26 -10.20 9.29 -10.46
N PHE A 27 -9.04 9.34 -9.85
CA PHE A 27 -7.79 9.72 -10.50
C PHE A 27 -6.77 8.58 -10.35
N GLY A 28 -5.87 8.45 -11.31
CA GLY A 28 -4.76 7.50 -11.23
C GLY A 28 -4.19 7.17 -12.61
N GLU A 29 -3.34 6.15 -12.65
CA GLU A 29 -2.64 5.73 -13.85
C GLU A 29 -3.62 5.31 -14.95
N LYS A 30 -3.42 5.86 -16.17
CA LYS A 30 -4.29 5.54 -17.33
C LYS A 30 -4.12 4.08 -17.74
N GLY A 31 -5.23 3.47 -18.16
CA GLY A 31 -5.25 2.09 -18.65
C GLY A 31 -5.40 1.02 -17.56
N TYR A 32 -5.46 1.40 -16.29
CA TYR A 32 -5.68 0.49 -15.17
C TYR A 32 -6.93 0.84 -14.39
N SER A 33 -7.67 -0.17 -13.96
CA SER A 33 -8.83 -0.05 -13.08
C SER A 33 -8.41 0.38 -11.67
N THR A 34 -9.35 0.83 -10.87
CA THR A 34 -9.10 1.19 -9.46
C THR A 34 -8.58 0.00 -8.66
N LEU A 35 -9.10 -1.20 -8.89
CA LEU A 35 -8.60 -2.40 -8.25
C LEU A 35 -7.14 -2.70 -8.61
N GLU A 36 -6.79 -2.60 -9.89
CA GLU A 36 -5.41 -2.81 -10.34
C GLU A 36 -4.46 -1.77 -9.75
N ARG A 37 -4.87 -0.50 -9.70
CA ARG A 37 -4.07 0.57 -9.09
C ARG A 37 -3.80 0.33 -7.61
N ASN A 38 -4.79 -0.16 -6.88
CA ASN A 38 -4.68 -0.42 -5.45
C ASN A 38 -4.00 -1.76 -5.09
N SER A 39 -3.79 -2.64 -6.06
CA SER A 39 -3.27 -3.99 -5.81
C SER A 39 -1.96 -4.32 -6.53
N CYS A 40 -1.86 -4.01 -7.83
CA CYS A 40 -0.78 -4.48 -8.70
C CYS A 40 0.12 -3.37 -9.22
N ARG A 41 -0.29 -2.11 -9.07
CA ARG A 41 0.50 -0.98 -9.56
C ARG A 41 1.23 -0.29 -8.43
N PRO A 42 2.47 0.18 -8.68
CA PRO A 42 3.19 0.98 -7.70
C PRO A 42 2.53 2.34 -7.53
N SER A 43 2.68 2.94 -6.35
CA SER A 43 2.27 4.32 -6.13
C SER A 43 3.45 5.21 -5.75
N PHE A 44 3.24 6.49 -5.97
CA PHE A 44 4.16 7.56 -5.60
C PHE A 44 3.34 8.63 -4.89
N ASP A 45 3.58 8.80 -3.61
CA ASP A 45 2.74 9.63 -2.75
C ASP A 45 3.59 10.72 -2.08
N VAL A 46 3.15 11.97 -2.17
CA VAL A 46 3.72 13.07 -1.40
C VAL A 46 3.01 13.13 -0.05
N CYS A 47 3.68 12.56 0.97
CA CYS A 47 3.12 12.44 2.33
C CYS A 47 3.23 13.71 3.16
N GLY A 48 4.04 14.67 2.71
CA GLY A 48 4.20 15.94 3.38
C GLY A 48 4.95 16.93 2.51
N ILE A 49 4.54 18.18 2.58
CA ILE A 49 5.22 19.30 1.93
C ILE A 49 5.16 20.49 2.88
N TRP A 50 6.28 21.18 3.04
CA TRP A 50 6.32 22.36 3.90
C TRP A 50 7.46 23.30 3.48
N GLY A 51 7.30 24.55 3.87
CA GLY A 51 8.23 25.63 3.62
C GLY A 51 7.53 26.98 3.81
N GLY A 52 8.31 28.04 3.90
CA GLY A 52 7.74 29.37 4.12
C GLY A 52 7.29 29.62 5.55
N TYR A 53 6.55 30.70 5.71
CA TYR A 53 6.01 31.15 7.00
C TYR A 53 4.64 30.48 7.24
N THR A 54 4.49 29.89 8.41
CA THR A 54 3.27 29.15 8.81
C THR A 54 2.62 29.74 10.08
N GLY A 55 3.12 30.86 10.61
CA GLY A 55 2.54 31.55 11.75
C GLY A 55 1.34 32.41 11.37
N GLU A 56 0.71 33.01 12.36
CA GLU A 56 -0.42 33.90 12.18
C GLU A 56 -0.01 35.19 11.45
N GLY A 57 -0.90 35.73 10.61
CA GLY A 57 -0.67 36.91 9.79
C GLY A 57 0.14 36.65 8.52
N SER A 58 0.57 37.72 7.87
CA SER A 58 1.38 37.66 6.63
C SER A 58 2.82 38.05 6.88
N LYS A 59 3.75 37.40 6.18
CA LYS A 59 5.17 37.74 6.21
C LYS A 59 5.71 37.79 4.77
N THR A 60 6.22 38.95 4.37
CA THR A 60 6.73 39.22 3.00
C THR A 60 8.16 38.71 2.82
N VAL A 61 8.46 37.50 3.25
CA VAL A 61 9.78 36.87 3.14
C VAL A 61 9.67 35.62 2.29
N LEU A 62 10.52 35.52 1.25
CA LEU A 62 10.65 34.30 0.46
C LEU A 62 11.40 33.23 1.28
N PRO A 63 10.88 32.00 1.35
CA PRO A 63 11.55 30.92 2.06
C PRO A 63 12.85 30.52 1.35
N SER A 64 13.90 30.34 2.12
CA SER A 64 15.20 29.86 1.60
C SER A 64 15.21 28.32 1.44
N LYS A 65 14.25 27.63 2.01
CA LYS A 65 14.16 26.15 1.99
C LYS A 65 12.72 25.69 1.86
N ALA A 66 12.54 24.62 1.11
CA ALA A 66 11.29 23.85 1.05
C ALA A 66 11.61 22.37 1.16
N TYR A 67 10.66 21.60 1.66
CA TYR A 67 10.81 20.18 1.94
C TYR A 67 9.61 19.40 1.45
N ALA A 68 9.87 18.17 1.03
CA ALA A 68 8.81 17.20 0.78
C ALA A 68 9.20 15.84 1.37
N LYS A 69 8.23 15.14 1.88
CA LYS A 69 8.31 13.70 2.21
C LYS A 69 7.58 12.92 1.14
N VAL A 70 8.25 11.93 0.60
CA VAL A 70 7.74 11.09 -0.47
C VAL A 70 7.76 9.65 -0.02
N SER A 71 6.71 8.90 -0.34
CA SER A 71 6.60 7.47 -0.14
C SER A 71 6.30 6.80 -1.47
N CYS A 72 7.00 5.70 -1.74
CA CYS A 72 6.72 4.84 -2.89
C CYS A 72 6.24 3.49 -2.38
N ARG A 73 5.08 3.04 -2.84
CA ARG A 73 4.64 1.65 -2.65
C ARG A 73 5.13 0.85 -3.84
N LEU A 74 5.96 -0.14 -3.56
CA LEU A 74 6.57 -0.96 -4.60
C LEU A 74 5.74 -2.22 -4.87
N VAL A 75 5.86 -2.72 -6.09
CA VAL A 75 5.26 -4.00 -6.49
C VAL A 75 6.36 -5.08 -6.54
N PRO A 76 5.99 -6.37 -6.63
CA PRO A 76 6.96 -7.46 -6.78
C PRO A 76 7.95 -7.19 -7.91
N HIS A 77 9.18 -7.63 -7.74
CA HIS A 77 10.31 -7.44 -8.66
C HIS A 77 10.82 -5.99 -8.79
N GLN A 78 10.37 -5.08 -7.94
CA GLN A 78 10.99 -3.77 -7.77
C GLN A 78 11.93 -3.80 -6.57
N ASP A 79 13.18 -3.45 -6.80
CA ASP A 79 14.21 -3.33 -5.77
C ASP A 79 14.18 -1.92 -5.17
N HIS A 80 14.04 -1.82 -3.84
CA HIS A 80 13.87 -0.52 -3.18
C HIS A 80 15.12 0.35 -3.23
N GLU A 81 16.32 -0.24 -3.22
CA GLU A 81 17.57 0.52 -3.32
C GLU A 81 17.74 1.09 -4.72
N LYS A 82 17.44 0.27 -5.74
CA LYS A 82 17.44 0.70 -7.13
C LYS A 82 16.43 1.83 -7.38
N ILE A 83 15.20 1.71 -6.83
CA ILE A 83 14.17 2.76 -6.97
C ILE A 83 14.61 4.03 -6.27
N SER A 84 15.19 3.95 -5.07
CA SER A 84 15.73 5.10 -4.36
C SER A 84 16.80 5.83 -5.18
N LYS A 85 17.72 5.08 -5.77
CA LYS A 85 18.77 5.63 -6.63
C LYS A 85 18.21 6.29 -7.90
N LEU A 86 17.27 5.63 -8.57
CA LEU A 86 16.60 6.18 -9.75
C LEU A 86 15.83 7.47 -9.42
N PHE A 87 15.21 7.54 -8.25
CA PHE A 87 14.53 8.74 -7.80
C PHE A 87 15.54 9.89 -7.56
N GLU A 88 16.64 9.60 -6.90
CA GLU A 88 17.72 10.59 -6.64
C GLU A 88 18.29 11.13 -7.97
N GLU A 89 18.61 10.25 -8.91
CA GLU A 89 19.08 10.60 -10.26
C GLU A 89 18.05 11.44 -11.03
N TYR A 90 16.78 11.06 -10.94
CA TYR A 90 15.71 11.81 -11.59
C TYR A 90 15.58 13.23 -11.03
N ILE A 91 15.57 13.36 -9.71
CA ILE A 91 15.49 14.68 -9.06
C ILE A 91 16.72 15.54 -9.42
N ALA A 92 17.91 14.97 -9.40
CA ALA A 92 19.13 15.68 -9.82
C ALA A 92 19.03 16.19 -11.27
N ARG A 93 18.43 15.43 -12.14
CA ARG A 93 18.24 15.76 -13.58
C ARG A 93 17.22 16.86 -13.81
N VAL A 94 16.10 16.87 -13.05
CA VAL A 94 14.99 17.80 -13.27
C VAL A 94 15.10 19.06 -12.41
N ALA A 95 15.97 19.08 -11.42
CA ALA A 95 16.16 20.23 -10.55
C ALA A 95 16.70 21.42 -11.35
N PRO A 96 16.10 22.62 -11.23
CA PRO A 96 16.63 23.81 -11.86
C PRO A 96 18.05 24.13 -11.37
N ALA A 97 18.91 24.62 -12.25
CA ALA A 97 20.32 24.90 -11.94
C ALA A 97 20.53 25.96 -10.82
N TYR A 98 19.52 26.77 -10.54
CA TYR A 98 19.57 27.82 -9.51
C TYR A 98 19.11 27.36 -8.12
N VAL A 99 18.74 26.06 -7.95
CA VAL A 99 18.41 25.49 -6.65
C VAL A 99 19.35 24.36 -6.29
N LYS A 100 19.61 24.19 -5.00
CA LYS A 100 20.31 23.01 -4.48
C LYS A 100 19.29 22.04 -3.93
N VAL A 101 19.24 20.84 -4.48
CA VAL A 101 18.36 19.76 -4.00
C VAL A 101 19.20 18.68 -3.35
N ARG A 102 18.69 18.15 -2.24
CA ARG A 102 19.24 16.98 -1.57
C ARG A 102 18.12 15.98 -1.36
N VAL A 103 18.30 14.80 -1.89
CA VAL A 103 17.46 13.63 -1.59
C VAL A 103 18.11 12.85 -0.45
N THR A 104 17.31 12.39 0.50
CA THR A 104 17.81 11.58 1.62
C THR A 104 16.94 10.33 1.67
N PRO A 105 17.41 9.22 1.12
CA PRO A 105 16.71 7.94 1.22
C PRO A 105 16.50 7.55 2.68
N LYS A 106 15.37 6.93 2.94
CA LYS A 106 15.02 6.35 4.23
C LYS A 106 15.05 4.82 4.11
N HIS A 107 14.45 4.12 5.07
CA HIS A 107 14.29 2.68 5.00
C HIS A 107 13.34 2.27 3.87
N GLY A 108 13.54 1.09 3.36
CA GLY A 108 12.68 0.43 2.37
C GLY A 108 12.70 -1.08 2.58
N GLY A 109 11.94 -1.79 1.79
CA GLY A 109 11.88 -3.26 1.80
C GLY A 109 11.47 -3.79 0.44
N GLN A 110 11.83 -5.03 0.18
CA GLN A 110 11.46 -5.75 -1.04
C GLN A 110 9.97 -6.11 -1.02
N GLY A 111 9.36 -6.16 -2.20
CA GLY A 111 8.02 -6.71 -2.37
C GLY A 111 8.00 -8.21 -2.06
N TYR A 112 6.92 -8.67 -1.46
CA TYR A 112 6.70 -10.09 -1.17
C TYR A 112 5.42 -10.59 -1.83
N VAL A 113 5.49 -11.78 -2.40
CA VAL A 113 4.32 -12.50 -2.94
C VAL A 113 4.26 -13.86 -2.27
N CYS A 114 3.20 -14.09 -1.50
CA CYS A 114 2.96 -15.40 -0.91
C CYS A 114 2.63 -16.42 -1.99
N PRO A 115 3.35 -17.54 -2.10
CA PRO A 115 2.96 -18.65 -2.97
C PRO A 115 1.65 -19.29 -2.47
N ILE A 116 0.69 -19.44 -3.36
CA ILE A 116 -0.65 -19.97 -3.01
C ILE A 116 -0.71 -21.51 -2.95
N ASP A 117 0.35 -22.18 -3.32
CA ASP A 117 0.50 -23.64 -3.28
C ASP A 117 1.13 -24.15 -1.98
N LEU A 118 1.52 -23.25 -1.08
CA LEU A 118 2.08 -23.60 0.23
C LEU A 118 1.05 -24.37 1.07
N PRO A 119 1.48 -25.42 1.80
CA PRO A 119 0.62 -26.09 2.76
C PRO A 119 -0.03 -25.14 3.78
N ALA A 120 0.75 -24.19 4.32
CA ALA A 120 0.25 -23.17 5.23
C ALA A 120 -0.81 -22.24 4.60
N TYR A 121 -0.69 -21.93 3.29
CA TYR A 121 -1.70 -21.15 2.58
C TYR A 121 -3.02 -21.95 2.46
N LYS A 122 -2.93 -23.24 2.13
CA LYS A 122 -4.11 -24.10 2.03
C LYS A 122 -4.81 -24.30 3.37
N ALA A 123 -4.04 -24.50 4.44
CA ALA A 123 -4.58 -24.55 5.79
C ALA A 123 -5.29 -23.24 6.17
N ALA A 124 -4.68 -22.08 5.88
CA ALA A 124 -5.31 -20.80 6.10
C ALA A 124 -6.59 -20.60 5.26
N GLU A 125 -6.61 -21.09 4.03
CA GLU A 125 -7.80 -21.05 3.16
C GLU A 125 -8.96 -21.86 3.76
N GLU A 126 -8.67 -23.06 4.27
CA GLU A 126 -9.66 -23.91 4.93
C GLU A 126 -10.16 -23.29 6.24
N ALA A 127 -9.25 -22.77 7.07
CA ALA A 127 -9.62 -22.10 8.31
C ALA A 127 -10.52 -20.88 8.08
N VAL A 128 -10.22 -20.06 7.06
CA VAL A 128 -11.09 -18.95 6.65
C VAL A 128 -12.45 -19.46 6.19
N ALA A 129 -12.48 -20.55 5.40
CA ALA A 129 -13.75 -21.10 4.92
C ALA A 129 -14.64 -21.58 6.08
N VAL A 130 -14.05 -22.16 7.13
CA VAL A 130 -14.77 -22.59 8.34
C VAL A 130 -15.27 -21.37 9.12
N ALA A 131 -14.38 -20.44 9.50
CA ALA A 131 -14.72 -19.30 10.35
C ALA A 131 -15.70 -18.31 9.69
N PHE A 132 -15.59 -18.10 8.38
CA PHE A 132 -16.41 -17.12 7.64
C PHE A 132 -17.52 -17.75 6.77
N GLY A 133 -17.58 -19.07 6.67
CA GLY A 133 -18.57 -19.78 5.85
C GLY A 133 -18.37 -19.58 4.33
N LYS A 134 -17.22 -19.03 3.91
CA LYS A 134 -16.89 -18.77 2.51
C LYS A 134 -15.39 -18.95 2.27
N ARG A 135 -15.04 -19.54 1.14
CA ARG A 135 -13.63 -19.60 0.72
C ARG A 135 -13.09 -18.19 0.43
N PRO A 136 -11.88 -17.85 0.88
CA PRO A 136 -11.26 -16.59 0.57
C PRO A 136 -10.87 -16.53 -0.91
N LEU A 137 -10.74 -15.30 -1.42
CA LEU A 137 -10.12 -15.05 -2.70
C LEU A 137 -8.66 -14.65 -2.48
N ALA A 138 -7.75 -15.26 -3.22
CA ALA A 138 -6.36 -14.83 -3.26
C ALA A 138 -6.28 -13.48 -3.98
N VAL A 139 -5.88 -12.46 -3.25
CA VAL A 139 -5.75 -11.11 -3.80
C VAL A 139 -4.33 -10.58 -3.61
N ARG A 140 -3.88 -9.77 -4.54
CA ARG A 140 -2.70 -8.94 -4.33
C ARG A 140 -3.12 -7.63 -3.70
N ARG A 141 -2.32 -7.14 -2.78
CA ARG A 141 -2.58 -5.86 -2.14
C ARG A 141 -1.30 -5.06 -2.02
N GLY A 142 -1.39 -3.76 -2.30
CA GLY A 142 -0.28 -2.82 -2.19
C GLY A 142 0.02 -2.40 -0.74
N GLY A 143 -0.24 -3.26 0.23
CA GLY A 143 0.15 -3.06 1.62
C GLY A 143 1.64 -3.24 1.79
N SER A 144 2.25 -2.55 2.75
CA SER A 144 3.64 -2.78 3.07
C SER A 144 3.81 -3.20 4.51
N ILE A 145 4.27 -4.42 4.65
CA ILE A 145 4.78 -4.97 5.89
C ILE A 145 6.22 -5.39 5.57
N PRO A 146 7.19 -4.46 5.62
CA PRO A 146 8.55 -4.70 5.13
C PRO A 146 9.26 -5.88 5.78
N ILE A 147 8.91 -6.20 7.03
CA ILE A 147 9.51 -7.31 7.78
C ILE A 147 9.24 -8.68 7.15
N ILE A 148 8.19 -8.83 6.35
CA ILE A 148 7.84 -10.10 5.71
C ILE A 148 8.93 -10.55 4.73
N SER A 149 9.43 -9.63 3.91
CA SER A 149 10.55 -9.95 3.01
C SER A 149 11.84 -10.23 3.78
N THR A 150 12.03 -9.59 4.93
CA THR A 150 13.15 -9.88 5.83
C THR A 150 13.04 -11.29 6.42
N PHE A 151 11.86 -11.72 6.84
CA PHE A 151 11.66 -13.10 7.32
C PHE A 151 12.00 -14.12 6.23
N GLU A 152 11.60 -13.88 5.00
CA GLU A 152 11.95 -14.74 3.88
C GLU A 152 13.48 -14.78 3.65
N GLN A 153 14.12 -13.62 3.62
CA GLN A 153 15.56 -13.51 3.32
C GLN A 153 16.45 -14.07 4.43
N VAL A 154 16.11 -13.80 5.70
CA VAL A 154 16.96 -14.14 6.84
C VAL A 154 16.64 -15.54 7.40
N LEU A 155 15.37 -15.90 7.47
CA LEU A 155 14.90 -17.13 8.10
C LEU A 155 14.52 -18.21 7.08
N GLY A 156 14.39 -17.87 5.79
CA GLY A 156 13.88 -18.78 4.76
C GLY A 156 12.39 -19.13 4.93
N ILE A 157 11.66 -18.36 5.75
CA ILE A 157 10.26 -18.63 6.09
C ILE A 157 9.34 -17.89 5.13
N LYS A 158 8.41 -18.62 4.51
CA LYS A 158 7.31 -18.06 3.73
C LYS A 158 6.17 -17.69 4.67
N THR A 159 5.63 -16.49 4.53
CA THR A 159 4.59 -15.96 5.40
C THR A 159 3.26 -15.89 4.66
N VAL A 160 2.19 -16.41 5.25
CA VAL A 160 0.83 -16.24 4.77
C VAL A 160 0.24 -15.00 5.43
N LEU A 161 -0.24 -14.07 4.61
CA LEU A 161 -0.85 -12.83 5.07
C LEU A 161 -2.37 -12.96 5.04
N MET A 162 -2.99 -12.79 6.18
CA MET A 162 -4.45 -12.77 6.35
C MET A 162 -4.87 -11.44 6.95
N GLY A 163 -5.93 -10.83 6.40
CA GLY A 163 -6.42 -9.54 6.87
C GLY A 163 -7.90 -9.60 7.20
N PHE A 164 -8.29 -9.01 8.33
CA PHE A 164 -9.66 -8.98 8.85
C PHE A 164 -10.25 -7.55 8.85
N GLY A 165 -9.55 -6.60 8.25
CA GLY A 165 -10.01 -5.23 8.11
C GLY A 165 -11.00 -5.08 6.96
N LEU A 166 -12.02 -4.26 7.17
CA LEU A 166 -12.98 -3.83 6.15
C LEU A 166 -12.66 -2.41 5.72
N GLU A 167 -13.07 -2.01 4.51
CA GLU A 167 -12.87 -0.63 4.03
C GLU A 167 -13.53 0.41 4.94
N GLN A 168 -14.68 0.09 5.51
CA GLN A 168 -15.40 0.94 6.46
C GLN A 168 -14.70 1.10 7.82
N ASN A 169 -13.65 0.33 8.10
CA ASN A 169 -12.89 0.48 9.34
C ASN A 169 -12.00 1.71 9.37
N ALA A 170 -11.93 2.48 8.30
CA ALA A 170 -11.20 3.74 8.20
C ALA A 170 -9.72 3.64 8.65
N ILE A 171 -9.03 2.56 8.24
CA ILE A 171 -7.63 2.28 8.60
C ILE A 171 -6.75 3.47 8.25
N HIS A 172 -5.90 3.91 9.19
CA HIS A 172 -5.07 5.11 9.13
C HIS A 172 -5.85 6.43 9.03
N SER A 173 -7.11 6.45 9.45
CA SER A 173 -7.98 7.63 9.40
C SER A 173 -8.60 7.92 10.78
N PRO A 174 -9.14 9.12 11.01
CA PRO A 174 -9.93 9.39 12.21
C PRO A 174 -11.08 8.39 12.36
N ASN A 175 -11.37 8.00 13.60
CA ASN A 175 -12.37 6.98 13.93
C ASN A 175 -12.07 5.59 13.39
N GLU A 176 -10.80 5.22 13.24
CA GLU A 176 -10.41 3.86 12.95
C GLU A 176 -11.07 2.89 13.92
N SER A 177 -11.62 1.81 13.39
CA SER A 177 -12.40 0.84 14.15
C SER A 177 -12.14 -0.59 13.66
N CYS A 178 -12.50 -1.57 14.47
CA CYS A 178 -12.61 -2.96 14.04
C CYS A 178 -13.95 -3.53 14.50
N THR A 179 -14.47 -4.48 13.73
CA THR A 179 -15.71 -5.18 14.07
C THR A 179 -15.40 -6.31 15.05
N LEU A 180 -16.10 -6.38 16.17
CA LEU A 180 -15.90 -7.47 17.14
C LEU A 180 -16.14 -8.85 16.54
N ASP A 181 -17.12 -8.98 15.64
CA ASP A 181 -17.36 -10.23 14.91
C ASP A 181 -16.12 -10.71 14.16
N PHE A 182 -15.46 -9.81 13.42
CA PHE A 182 -14.22 -10.13 12.70
C PHE A 182 -13.04 -10.41 13.62
N PHE A 183 -12.98 -9.73 14.75
CA PHE A 183 -11.98 -9.99 15.78
C PHE A 183 -12.12 -11.41 16.34
N TYR A 184 -13.33 -11.81 16.72
CA TYR A 184 -13.56 -13.17 17.24
C TYR A 184 -13.36 -14.25 16.17
N LYS A 185 -13.77 -14.02 14.94
CA LYS A 185 -13.48 -14.92 13.82
C LYS A 185 -11.99 -15.06 13.54
N GLY A 186 -11.22 -13.98 13.72
CA GLY A 186 -9.76 -14.03 13.62
C GLY A 186 -9.14 -14.92 14.70
N ILE A 187 -9.68 -14.91 15.92
CA ILE A 187 -9.25 -15.83 16.99
C ILE A 187 -9.62 -17.27 16.63
N GLU A 188 -10.87 -17.52 16.25
CA GLU A 188 -11.35 -18.84 15.85
C GLU A 188 -10.49 -19.45 14.74
N LEU A 189 -10.23 -18.69 13.69
CA LEU A 189 -9.40 -19.09 12.58
C LEU A 189 -7.96 -19.46 13.00
N SER A 190 -7.43 -18.83 14.04
CA SER A 190 -6.07 -19.10 14.54
C SER A 190 -5.97 -20.40 15.35
N LEU A 191 -7.11 -20.99 15.70
CA LEU A 191 -7.22 -22.26 16.46
C LEU A 191 -7.48 -23.48 15.58
N ILE A 192 -7.83 -23.25 14.32
CA ILE A 192 -8.07 -24.29 13.30
C ILE A 192 -6.78 -24.62 12.58
#